data_54cbcc76d4cec8dfdd46dc85e10db049
#
_entry.id   54cbcc76d4cec8dfdd46dc85e10db049
#
_cell.length_a   1.000
_cell.length_b   1.000
_cell.length_c   1.000
_cell.angle_alpha   90.00
_cell.angle_beta   90.00
_cell.angle_gamma   90.00
#
_symmetry.space_group_name_H-M   'P 1'
#
loop_
_entity.id
_entity.type
_entity.pdbx_description
1 polymer ?
#
loop_
_entity_poly.entity_id
_entity_poly.type
_entity_poly.pdbx_seq_one_letter_code
_entity_poly.pdbx_strand_id
1 'polypeptide(L)'
;MLYNHDYATASKHHERKGDDMPPKAKFTKDEMINVALAITRRSGIETVTARKMATELGVSTRPIFTYFKSIDELKRAVHARAMCVYRERIKEGLNSDIPFLGIGMRYLGFAKDEPNLYKLLYLSSDKYSDGNSAIELVKYTQELIRDTLMKIYNMTAEQADLYYNALWLVANSLALLIVNNSCPYSDEDIKAIYGRFSVSYCKAIKEIPGFTENTYDKDAIFSEIIKK
;
A
#
# COMPACT_ATOMS: atom_id res chain seq x y z
N MET A 1 -81.80 19.32 51.04
CA MET A 1 -81.36 20.47 50.24
C MET A 1 -79.85 20.26 50.00
N LEU A 2 -79.48 19.68 48.88
CA LEU A 2 -79.07 20.32 47.60
C LEU A 2 -77.62 20.84 47.75
N TYR A 3 -76.63 20.43 47.10
CA TYR A 3 -76.38 20.37 45.70
C TYR A 3 -75.13 19.49 45.44
N ASN A 4 -75.21 18.53 44.50
CA ASN A 4 -74.13 17.91 43.86
C ASN A 4 -73.44 18.87 42.90
N HIS A 5 -72.14 18.81 42.79
CA HIS A 5 -71.41 19.25 41.61
C HIS A 5 -70.22 18.34 41.38
N ASP A 6 -70.42 17.49 40.39
CA ASP A 6 -69.39 16.69 39.73
C ASP A 6 -68.43 17.61 38.97
N TYR A 7 -67.14 17.45 39.20
CA TYR A 7 -66.08 17.91 38.29
C TYR A 7 -65.30 16.69 37.76
N ALA A 8 -65.68 16.26 36.58
CA ALA A 8 -64.89 15.36 35.78
C ALA A 8 -63.63 16.09 35.27
N THR A 9 -62.48 15.77 35.80
CA THR A 9 -61.18 16.17 35.23
C THR A 9 -60.78 15.20 34.12
N ALA A 10 -60.90 15.64 32.88
CA ALA A 10 -60.39 14.94 31.70
C ALA A 10 -58.85 14.97 31.72
N SER A 11 -58.24 13.82 31.96
CA SER A 11 -56.83 13.59 31.78
C SER A 11 -56.53 13.58 30.29
N LYS A 12 -55.90 14.63 29.78
CA LYS A 12 -55.28 14.64 28.45
C LYS A 12 -54.03 13.80 28.48
N HIS A 13 -54.11 12.56 27.98
CA HIS A 13 -52.93 11.79 27.59
C HIS A 13 -52.22 12.53 26.44
N HIS A 14 -51.05 13.05 26.76
CA HIS A 14 -50.08 13.48 25.75
C HIS A 14 -49.48 12.19 25.16
N GLU A 15 -49.90 11.77 24.02
CA GLU A 15 -49.19 10.81 23.18
C GLU A 15 -47.83 11.43 22.83
N ARG A 16 -46.77 10.86 23.39
CA ARG A 16 -45.40 11.12 22.92
C ARG A 16 -45.28 10.50 21.53
N LYS A 17 -45.35 11.32 20.51
CA LYS A 17 -45.05 10.97 19.14
C LYS A 17 -43.59 10.49 19.05
N GLY A 18 -43.47 9.28 18.49
CA GLY A 18 -42.47 8.90 17.55
C GLY A 18 -41.02 8.89 18.02
N ASP A 19 -40.45 7.70 18.05
CA ASP A 19 -39.03 7.43 18.00
C ASP A 19 -38.35 8.35 16.99
N ASP A 20 -37.67 9.37 17.48
CA ASP A 20 -36.74 10.18 16.71
C ASP A 20 -35.47 9.36 16.53
N MET A 21 -35.54 8.38 15.60
CA MET A 21 -34.36 7.64 15.17
C MET A 21 -33.41 8.66 14.55
N PRO A 22 -32.17 8.81 15.06
CA PRO A 22 -31.23 9.77 14.51
C PRO A 22 -31.12 9.55 12.99
N PRO A 23 -31.10 10.60 12.17
CA PRO A 23 -30.98 10.45 10.72
C PRO A 23 -29.77 9.55 10.41
N LYS A 24 -30.01 8.47 9.66
CA LYS A 24 -28.96 7.57 9.21
C LYS A 24 -27.82 8.41 8.64
N ALA A 25 -26.60 8.18 9.14
CA ALA A 25 -25.42 8.87 8.64
C ALA A 25 -25.37 8.68 7.10
N LYS A 26 -25.29 9.80 6.39
CA LYS A 26 -25.32 9.82 4.90
C LYS A 26 -24.16 9.04 4.28
N PHE A 27 -23.06 8.88 5.03
CA PHE A 27 -21.82 8.18 4.62
C PHE A 27 -21.29 7.35 5.79
N THR A 28 -20.68 6.23 5.47
CA THR A 28 -19.92 5.40 6.41
C THR A 28 -18.47 5.89 6.53
N LYS A 29 -17.77 5.43 7.56
CA LYS A 29 -16.34 5.68 7.74
C LYS A 29 -15.53 5.17 6.53
N ASP A 30 -15.86 3.99 6.02
CA ASP A 30 -15.17 3.37 4.88
C ASP A 30 -15.40 4.14 3.57
N GLU A 31 -16.60 4.63 3.32
CA GLU A 31 -16.87 5.49 2.17
C GLU A 31 -16.04 6.78 2.22
N MET A 32 -15.90 7.38 3.40
CA MET A 32 -15.04 8.57 3.57
C MET A 32 -13.57 8.26 3.31
N ILE A 33 -13.06 7.12 3.79
CA ILE A 33 -11.69 6.67 3.52
C ILE A 33 -11.51 6.44 2.02
N ASN A 34 -12.47 5.81 1.34
CA ASN A 34 -12.39 5.56 -0.10
C ASN A 34 -12.39 6.86 -0.92
N VAL A 35 -13.20 7.85 -0.55
CA VAL A 35 -13.17 9.18 -1.17
C VAL A 35 -11.82 9.87 -0.95
N ALA A 36 -11.28 9.82 0.27
CA ALA A 36 -9.96 10.38 0.58
C ALA A 36 -8.84 9.66 -0.17
N LEU A 37 -8.92 8.34 -0.32
CA LEU A 37 -7.99 7.54 -1.13
C LEU A 37 -8.06 7.95 -2.60
N ALA A 38 -9.26 8.16 -3.15
CA ALA A 38 -9.43 8.63 -4.53
C ALA A 38 -8.83 10.04 -4.75
N ILE A 39 -8.98 10.94 -3.78
CA ILE A 39 -8.30 12.26 -3.80
C ILE A 39 -6.78 12.06 -3.79
N THR A 40 -6.28 11.17 -2.92
CA THR A 40 -4.83 10.86 -2.82
C THR A 40 -4.28 10.32 -4.13
N ARG A 41 -4.98 9.40 -4.78
CA ARG A 41 -4.60 8.86 -6.11
C ARG A 41 -4.43 9.96 -7.16
N ARG A 42 -5.36 10.90 -7.20
CA ARG A 42 -5.33 11.99 -8.19
C ARG A 42 -4.29 13.06 -7.88
N SER A 43 -4.12 13.42 -6.62
CA SER A 43 -3.46 14.69 -6.27
C SER A 43 -2.50 14.60 -5.06
N GLY A 44 -2.28 13.41 -4.49
CA GLY A 44 -1.43 13.18 -3.32
C GLY A 44 -2.13 13.44 -1.98
N ILE A 45 -1.58 12.85 -0.92
CA ILE A 45 -2.17 12.85 0.43
C ILE A 45 -2.31 14.25 1.03
N GLU A 46 -1.43 15.19 0.68
CA GLU A 46 -1.47 16.54 1.24
C GLU A 46 -2.69 17.35 0.76
N THR A 47 -3.30 16.97 -0.35
CA THR A 47 -4.52 17.58 -0.86
C THR A 47 -5.79 17.11 -0.13
N VAL A 48 -5.70 16.07 0.68
CA VAL A 48 -6.81 15.62 1.53
C VAL A 48 -7.01 16.61 2.67
N THR A 49 -8.02 17.46 2.55
CA THR A 49 -8.43 18.47 3.52
C THR A 49 -9.92 18.34 3.82
N ALA A 50 -10.37 18.84 4.97
CA ALA A 50 -11.80 18.81 5.31
C ALA A 50 -12.67 19.49 4.22
N ARG A 51 -12.20 20.60 3.68
CA ARG A 51 -12.90 21.32 2.59
C ARG A 51 -12.98 20.50 1.32
N LYS A 52 -11.86 19.87 0.89
CA LYS A 52 -11.83 19.04 -0.32
C LYS A 52 -12.74 17.81 -0.14
N MET A 53 -12.70 17.17 1.01
CA MET A 53 -13.58 16.05 1.35
C MET A 53 -15.06 16.46 1.31
N ALA A 54 -15.41 17.58 1.92
CA ALA A 54 -16.79 18.11 1.92
C ALA A 54 -17.29 18.36 0.49
N THR A 55 -16.45 18.95 -0.37
CA THR A 55 -16.77 19.18 -1.78
C THR A 55 -17.01 17.86 -2.53
N GLU A 56 -16.12 16.88 -2.40
CA GLU A 56 -16.24 15.56 -3.08
C GLU A 56 -17.46 14.76 -2.60
N LEU A 57 -17.82 14.88 -1.32
CA LEU A 57 -18.98 14.22 -0.73
C LEU A 57 -20.31 14.97 -0.93
N GLY A 58 -20.26 16.23 -1.39
CA GLY A 58 -21.46 17.07 -1.52
C GLY A 58 -22.14 17.38 -0.19
N VAL A 59 -21.36 17.57 0.90
CA VAL A 59 -21.85 17.84 2.26
C VAL A 59 -21.01 18.92 2.95
N SER A 60 -21.40 19.32 4.17
CA SER A 60 -20.55 20.15 5.03
C SER A 60 -19.37 19.34 5.60
N THR A 61 -18.42 20.00 6.25
CA THR A 61 -17.28 19.32 6.90
C THR A 61 -17.66 18.54 8.16
N ARG A 62 -18.83 18.85 8.77
CA ARG A 62 -19.25 18.27 10.06
C ARG A 62 -19.32 16.73 10.06
N PRO A 63 -19.89 16.04 9.06
CA PRO A 63 -19.92 14.58 9.04
C PRO A 63 -18.55 13.93 9.12
N ILE A 64 -17.49 14.56 8.55
CA ILE A 64 -16.14 14.03 8.58
C ILE A 64 -15.64 13.91 10.04
N PHE A 65 -15.86 14.96 10.83
CA PHE A 65 -15.44 15.02 12.22
C PHE A 65 -16.33 14.21 13.19
N THR A 66 -17.40 13.59 12.69
CA THR A 66 -18.15 12.56 13.42
C THR A 66 -17.36 11.25 13.51
N TYR A 67 -16.56 10.93 12.47
CA TYR A 67 -15.82 9.67 12.38
C TYR A 67 -14.32 9.82 12.66
N PHE A 68 -13.76 11.02 12.46
CA PHE A 68 -12.33 11.28 12.61
C PHE A 68 -12.12 12.51 13.50
N LYS A 69 -11.28 12.36 14.53
CA LYS A 69 -10.95 13.49 15.43
C LYS A 69 -10.21 14.62 14.72
N SER A 70 -9.50 14.28 13.62
CA SER A 70 -8.73 15.24 12.82
C SER A 70 -8.58 14.74 11.37
N ILE A 71 -8.17 15.63 10.47
CA ILE A 71 -7.80 15.25 9.09
C ILE A 71 -6.56 14.34 9.08
N ASP A 72 -5.65 14.47 10.03
CA ASP A 72 -4.49 13.59 10.14
C ASP A 72 -4.90 12.16 10.54
N GLU A 73 -5.95 11.98 11.33
CA GLU A 73 -6.51 10.65 11.59
C GLU A 73 -7.12 10.03 10.32
N LEU A 74 -7.83 10.81 9.51
CA LEU A 74 -8.29 10.35 8.20
C LEU A 74 -7.11 9.99 7.28
N LYS A 75 -6.06 10.82 7.22
CA LYS A 75 -4.87 10.55 6.42
C LYS A 75 -4.14 9.27 6.87
N ARG A 76 -4.06 8.98 8.17
CA ARG A 76 -3.56 7.68 8.68
C ARG A 76 -4.42 6.52 8.21
N ALA A 77 -5.74 6.65 8.22
CA ALA A 77 -6.63 5.61 7.69
C ALA A 77 -6.46 5.40 6.17
N VAL A 78 -6.22 6.48 5.41
CA VAL A 78 -5.88 6.41 3.98
C VAL A 78 -4.55 5.69 3.77
N HIS A 79 -3.53 6.00 4.56
CA HIS A 79 -2.23 5.32 4.51
C HIS A 79 -2.38 3.81 4.74
N ALA A 80 -3.09 3.40 5.78
CA ALA A 80 -3.37 1.99 6.05
C ALA A 80 -4.12 1.31 4.88
N ARG A 81 -5.08 1.99 4.27
CA ARG A 81 -5.80 1.49 3.09
C ARG A 81 -4.87 1.38 1.87
N ALA A 82 -3.96 2.32 1.66
CA ALA A 82 -2.96 2.26 0.59
C ALA A 82 -2.01 1.06 0.76
N MET A 83 -1.60 0.75 2.00
CA MET A 83 -0.84 -0.47 2.29
C MET A 83 -1.60 -1.75 1.93
N CYS A 84 -2.91 -1.80 2.20
CA CYS A 84 -3.74 -2.94 1.77
C CYS A 84 -3.78 -3.07 0.25
N VAL A 85 -4.01 -1.96 -0.48
CA VAL A 85 -4.00 -1.94 -1.95
C VAL A 85 -2.68 -2.46 -2.51
N TYR A 86 -1.55 -2.02 -1.95
CA TYR A 86 -0.23 -2.52 -2.33
C TYR A 86 -0.10 -4.03 -2.10
N ARG A 87 -0.42 -4.52 -0.89
CA ARG A 87 -0.29 -5.93 -0.51
C ARG A 87 -1.12 -6.85 -1.41
N GLU A 88 -2.34 -6.45 -1.73
CA GLU A 88 -3.21 -7.20 -2.64
C GLU A 88 -2.58 -7.28 -4.04
N ARG A 89 -2.11 -6.16 -4.58
CA ARG A 89 -1.46 -6.11 -5.88
C ARG A 89 -0.19 -6.98 -5.96
N ILE A 90 0.63 -6.97 -4.90
CA ILE A 90 1.84 -7.81 -4.84
C ILE A 90 1.48 -9.30 -4.82
N LYS A 91 0.47 -9.69 -4.05
CA LYS A 91 0.00 -11.08 -4.00
C LYS A 91 -0.42 -11.63 -5.36
N GLU A 92 -1.03 -10.80 -6.21
CA GLU A 92 -1.38 -11.22 -7.57
C GLU A 92 -0.17 -11.69 -8.39
N GLY A 93 1.02 -11.19 -8.09
CA GLY A 93 2.27 -11.57 -8.76
C GLY A 93 2.65 -13.04 -8.55
N LEU A 94 2.22 -13.65 -7.43
CA LEU A 94 2.45 -15.08 -7.16
C LEU A 94 1.77 -16.01 -8.17
N ASN A 95 0.70 -15.54 -8.84
CA ASN A 95 -0.05 -16.33 -9.82
C ASN A 95 0.58 -16.31 -11.23
N SER A 96 1.75 -15.69 -11.40
CA SER A 96 2.46 -15.64 -12.67
C SER A 96 3.23 -16.95 -12.90
N ASP A 97 3.50 -17.30 -14.16
CA ASP A 97 4.32 -18.46 -14.54
C ASP A 97 5.69 -18.46 -13.84
N ILE A 98 6.25 -17.26 -13.64
CA ILE A 98 7.46 -17.01 -12.85
C ILE A 98 7.09 -16.09 -11.70
N PRO A 99 6.72 -16.61 -10.52
CA PRO A 99 6.16 -15.82 -9.41
C PRO A 99 7.05 -14.65 -8.96
N PHE A 100 8.36 -14.86 -8.95
CA PHE A 100 9.29 -13.79 -8.56
C PHE A 100 9.29 -12.62 -9.57
N LEU A 101 9.33 -12.92 -10.86
CA LEU A 101 9.21 -11.91 -11.92
C LEU A 101 7.85 -11.22 -11.85
N GLY A 102 6.80 -12.00 -11.61
CA GLY A 102 5.44 -11.48 -11.43
C GLY A 102 5.35 -10.45 -10.30
N ILE A 103 5.91 -10.74 -9.13
CA ILE A 103 5.95 -9.81 -7.99
C ILE A 103 6.73 -8.53 -8.36
N GLY A 104 7.90 -8.66 -8.99
CA GLY A 104 8.67 -7.50 -9.45
C GLY A 104 7.89 -6.62 -10.44
N MET A 105 7.21 -7.24 -11.40
CA MET A 105 6.39 -6.52 -12.37
C MET A 105 5.16 -5.86 -11.71
N ARG A 106 4.54 -6.49 -10.69
CA ARG A 106 3.45 -5.88 -9.92
C ARG A 106 3.93 -4.68 -9.09
N TYR A 107 5.13 -4.77 -8.52
CA TYR A 107 5.77 -3.65 -7.82
C TYR A 107 6.01 -2.45 -8.74
N LEU A 108 6.63 -2.68 -9.91
CA LEU A 108 6.89 -1.63 -10.91
C LEU A 108 5.59 -1.06 -11.50
N GLY A 109 4.62 -1.92 -11.77
CA GLY A 109 3.29 -1.51 -12.19
C GLY A 109 2.55 -0.68 -11.13
N PHE A 110 2.74 -0.97 -9.83
CA PHE A 110 2.18 -0.12 -8.78
C PHE A 110 2.78 1.29 -8.80
N ALA A 111 4.09 1.40 -8.99
CA ALA A 111 4.74 2.70 -9.14
C ALA A 111 4.22 3.49 -10.36
N LYS A 112 3.93 2.80 -11.47
CA LYS A 112 3.42 3.38 -12.71
C LYS A 112 1.96 3.82 -12.62
N ASP A 113 1.09 2.93 -12.12
CA ASP A 113 -0.36 3.12 -12.15
C ASP A 113 -0.87 3.92 -10.93
N GLU A 114 -0.13 3.87 -9.82
CA GLU A 114 -0.49 4.48 -8.54
C GLU A 114 0.65 5.36 -7.99
N PRO A 115 1.20 6.31 -8.79
CA PRO A 115 2.41 7.07 -8.40
C PRO A 115 2.24 7.85 -7.10
N ASN A 116 1.06 8.38 -6.81
CA ASN A 116 0.79 9.11 -5.57
C ASN A 116 0.67 8.18 -4.35
N LEU A 117 0.17 6.95 -4.52
CA LEU A 117 0.19 5.96 -3.45
C LEU A 117 1.61 5.42 -3.23
N TYR A 118 2.38 5.20 -4.31
CA TYR A 118 3.79 4.85 -4.19
C TYR A 118 4.57 5.92 -3.40
N LYS A 119 4.40 7.20 -3.74
CA LYS A 119 5.03 8.32 -3.02
C LYS A 119 4.61 8.33 -1.54
N LEU A 120 3.33 8.09 -1.25
CA LEU A 120 2.83 8.02 0.12
C LEU A 120 3.51 6.91 0.92
N LEU A 121 3.69 5.72 0.33
CA LEU A 121 4.19 4.52 1.02
C LEU A 121 5.71 4.43 1.09
N TYR A 122 6.43 4.95 0.09
CA TYR A 122 7.88 4.76 -0.06
C TYR A 122 8.71 6.04 0.05
N LEU A 123 8.12 7.22 -0.21
CA LEU A 123 8.87 8.48 -0.31
C LEU A 123 8.41 9.55 0.70
N SER A 124 7.25 9.40 1.31
CA SER A 124 6.83 10.34 2.36
C SER A 124 7.50 9.98 3.69
N SER A 125 7.79 11.00 4.50
CA SER A 125 8.18 10.80 5.90
C SER A 125 7.05 10.07 6.64
N ASP A 126 7.38 9.33 7.71
CA ASP A 126 6.47 8.50 8.52
C ASP A 126 5.35 9.26 9.25
N LYS A 127 4.98 10.43 8.74
CA LYS A 127 3.98 11.34 9.31
C LYS A 127 2.60 10.70 9.51
N TYR A 128 2.26 9.73 8.67
CA TYR A 128 0.94 9.07 8.65
C TYR A 128 1.00 7.59 8.99
N SER A 129 2.16 7.07 9.43
CA SER A 129 2.35 5.69 9.88
C SER A 129 2.97 5.66 11.29
N ASP A 130 2.79 4.56 12.00
CA ASP A 130 3.43 4.34 13.31
C ASP A 130 4.86 3.77 13.18
N GLY A 131 5.41 3.75 11.95
CA GLY A 131 6.73 3.23 11.63
C GLY A 131 7.10 3.47 10.17
N ASN A 132 8.22 2.93 9.72
CA ASN A 132 8.67 3.07 8.33
C ASN A 132 7.88 2.12 7.41
N SER A 133 6.88 2.65 6.71
CA SER A 133 6.01 1.88 5.82
C SER A 133 6.79 1.20 4.68
N ALA A 134 7.83 1.83 4.15
CA ALA A 134 8.66 1.23 3.10
C ALA A 134 9.35 -0.03 3.61
N ILE A 135 9.98 0.03 4.78
CA ILE A 135 10.65 -1.14 5.41
C ILE A 135 9.64 -2.25 5.69
N GLU A 136 8.45 -1.91 6.21
CA GLU A 136 7.38 -2.89 6.49
C GLU A 136 6.93 -3.61 5.21
N LEU A 137 6.74 -2.88 4.11
CA LEU A 137 6.31 -3.46 2.84
C LEU A 137 7.41 -4.29 2.18
N VAL A 138 8.67 -3.90 2.31
CA VAL A 138 9.83 -4.69 1.83
C VAL A 138 9.89 -6.02 2.57
N LYS A 139 9.81 -6.01 3.92
CA LYS A 139 9.79 -7.23 4.74
C LYS A 139 8.60 -8.11 4.41
N TYR A 140 7.42 -7.52 4.31
CA TYR A 140 6.21 -8.25 3.93
C TYR A 140 6.37 -8.98 2.59
N THR A 141 6.93 -8.31 1.58
CA THR A 141 7.12 -8.92 0.25
C THR A 141 8.21 -10.00 0.28
N GLN A 142 9.29 -9.78 1.05
CA GLN A 142 10.36 -10.77 1.26
C GLN A 142 9.81 -12.06 1.88
N GLU A 143 9.05 -11.94 2.97
CA GLU A 143 8.42 -13.08 3.64
C GLU A 143 7.43 -13.81 2.71
N LEU A 144 6.63 -13.06 1.95
CA LEU A 144 5.66 -13.61 1.00
C LEU A 144 6.30 -14.49 -0.07
N ILE A 145 7.51 -14.13 -0.57
CA ILE A 145 8.14 -14.84 -1.70
C ILE A 145 9.19 -15.86 -1.27
N ARG A 146 9.71 -15.79 -0.04
CA ARG A 146 10.84 -16.60 0.45
C ARG A 146 10.65 -18.09 0.18
N ASP A 147 9.56 -18.68 0.62
CA ASP A 147 9.29 -20.11 0.47
C ASP A 147 9.22 -20.51 -1.02
N THR A 148 8.68 -19.64 -1.87
CA THR A 148 8.62 -19.84 -3.30
C THR A 148 10.01 -19.83 -3.93
N LEU A 149 10.89 -18.90 -3.53
CA LEU A 149 12.29 -18.86 -3.99
C LEU A 149 13.06 -20.10 -3.54
N MET A 150 12.94 -20.49 -2.29
CA MET A 150 13.58 -21.69 -1.75
C MET A 150 13.15 -22.93 -2.53
N LYS A 151 11.86 -23.08 -2.82
CA LYS A 151 11.31 -24.24 -3.52
C LYS A 151 11.66 -24.28 -5.01
N ILE A 152 11.43 -23.16 -5.73
CA ILE A 152 11.59 -23.12 -7.20
C ILE A 152 13.07 -23.08 -7.60
N TYR A 153 13.87 -22.28 -6.89
CA TYR A 153 15.29 -22.12 -7.21
C TYR A 153 16.21 -23.00 -6.36
N ASN A 154 15.65 -23.86 -5.50
CA ASN A 154 16.43 -24.69 -4.57
C ASN A 154 17.45 -23.86 -3.78
N MET A 155 17.02 -22.78 -3.18
CA MET A 155 17.83 -21.84 -2.37
C MET A 155 17.68 -22.12 -0.88
N THR A 156 18.72 -21.82 -0.09
CA THR A 156 18.57 -21.68 1.37
C THR A 156 17.80 -20.40 1.69
N ALA A 157 17.38 -20.23 2.95
CA ALA A 157 16.67 -19.00 3.37
C ALA A 157 17.56 -17.75 3.17
N GLU A 158 18.84 -17.86 3.54
CA GLU A 158 19.83 -16.78 3.36
C GLU A 158 20.03 -16.42 1.88
N GLN A 159 20.11 -17.43 1.01
CA GLN A 159 20.21 -17.23 -0.43
C GLN A 159 18.97 -16.56 -1.01
N ALA A 160 17.78 -16.98 -0.58
CA ALA A 160 16.52 -16.39 -1.01
C ALA A 160 16.38 -14.92 -0.56
N ASP A 161 16.80 -14.62 0.68
CA ASP A 161 16.79 -13.26 1.20
C ASP A 161 17.82 -12.37 0.49
N LEU A 162 19.02 -12.86 0.26
CA LEU A 162 20.06 -12.15 -0.50
C LEU A 162 19.58 -11.84 -1.94
N TYR A 163 19.02 -12.84 -2.59
CA TYR A 163 18.46 -12.69 -3.95
C TYR A 163 17.34 -11.67 -3.98
N TYR A 164 16.35 -11.77 -3.09
CA TYR A 164 15.26 -10.81 -3.00
C TYR A 164 15.75 -9.39 -2.80
N ASN A 165 16.64 -9.17 -1.82
CA ASN A 165 17.13 -7.83 -1.47
C ASN A 165 17.87 -7.17 -2.64
N ALA A 166 18.71 -7.92 -3.36
CA ALA A 166 19.41 -7.40 -4.53
C ALA A 166 18.46 -6.99 -5.64
N LEU A 167 17.49 -7.83 -5.96
CA LEU A 167 16.53 -7.56 -7.01
C LEU A 167 15.52 -6.47 -6.64
N TRP A 168 15.17 -6.36 -5.34
CA TRP A 168 14.38 -5.25 -4.84
C TRP A 168 15.08 -3.92 -5.05
N LEU A 169 16.40 -3.81 -4.82
CA LEU A 169 17.17 -2.59 -5.08
C LEU A 169 17.09 -2.18 -6.55
N VAL A 170 17.20 -3.13 -7.48
CA VAL A 170 17.03 -2.87 -8.92
C VAL A 170 15.61 -2.39 -9.23
N ALA A 171 14.59 -3.09 -8.73
CA ALA A 171 13.20 -2.71 -8.92
C ALA A 171 12.89 -1.33 -8.32
N ASN A 172 13.41 -1.03 -7.12
CA ASN A 172 13.23 0.26 -6.46
C ASN A 172 13.86 1.41 -7.27
N SER A 173 15.05 1.21 -7.84
CA SER A 173 15.69 2.20 -8.72
C SER A 173 14.84 2.49 -9.96
N LEU A 174 14.31 1.45 -10.61
CA LEU A 174 13.39 1.61 -11.75
C LEU A 174 12.07 2.30 -11.34
N ALA A 175 11.51 1.91 -10.20
CA ALA A 175 10.27 2.54 -9.68
C ALA A 175 10.48 4.05 -9.40
N LEU A 176 11.62 4.44 -8.85
CA LEU A 176 11.95 5.85 -8.63
C LEU A 176 12.02 6.65 -9.94
N LEU A 177 12.60 6.07 -10.99
CA LEU A 177 12.61 6.69 -12.33
C LEU A 177 11.19 6.84 -12.88
N ILE A 178 10.35 5.82 -12.71
CA ILE A 178 8.95 5.82 -13.16
C ILE A 178 8.14 6.91 -12.47
N VAL A 179 8.14 6.95 -11.12
CA VAL A 179 7.30 7.90 -10.37
C VAL A 179 7.74 9.36 -10.51
N ASN A 180 8.99 9.59 -10.93
CA ASN A 180 9.55 10.91 -11.21
C ASN A 180 9.42 11.30 -12.70
N ASN A 181 8.74 10.49 -13.53
CA ASN A 181 8.59 10.68 -14.97
C ASN A 181 9.95 10.86 -15.69
N SER A 182 10.98 10.17 -15.22
CA SER A 182 12.34 10.23 -15.75
C SER A 182 12.87 8.87 -16.24
N CYS A 183 12.00 7.87 -16.33
CA CYS A 183 12.35 6.56 -16.82
C CYS A 183 12.51 6.59 -18.35
N PRO A 184 13.71 6.30 -18.90
CA PRO A 184 13.95 6.32 -20.33
C PRO A 184 13.59 4.98 -21.00
N TYR A 185 13.14 3.99 -20.24
CA TYR A 185 12.95 2.62 -20.70
C TYR A 185 11.47 2.32 -20.98
N SER A 186 11.21 1.55 -22.05
CA SER A 186 9.89 0.96 -22.30
C SER A 186 9.56 -0.14 -21.28
N ASP A 187 8.30 -0.60 -21.24
CA ASP A 187 7.89 -1.71 -20.36
C ASP A 187 8.64 -3.01 -20.72
N GLU A 188 8.90 -3.23 -22.01
CA GLU A 188 9.70 -4.36 -22.51
C GLU A 188 11.16 -4.27 -22.05
N ASP A 189 11.76 -3.07 -22.12
CA ASP A 189 13.12 -2.84 -21.63
C ASP A 189 13.22 -3.05 -20.13
N ILE A 190 12.28 -2.54 -19.37
CA ILE A 190 12.20 -2.73 -17.90
C ILE A 190 12.15 -4.22 -17.56
N LYS A 191 11.27 -4.97 -18.23
CA LYS A 191 11.15 -6.42 -18.04
C LYS A 191 12.45 -7.14 -18.42
N ALA A 192 13.10 -6.73 -19.49
CA ALA A 192 14.37 -7.30 -19.93
C ALA A 192 15.52 -6.98 -18.97
N ILE A 193 15.63 -5.74 -18.50
CA ILE A 193 16.61 -5.32 -17.49
C ILE A 193 16.45 -6.15 -16.22
N TYR A 194 15.24 -6.15 -15.65
CA TYR A 194 14.94 -6.87 -14.42
C TYR A 194 15.22 -8.37 -14.55
N GLY A 195 14.81 -8.97 -15.66
CA GLY A 195 15.04 -10.39 -15.96
C GLY A 195 16.53 -10.74 -16.07
N ARG A 196 17.34 -9.90 -16.74
CA ARG A 196 18.81 -10.10 -16.85
C ARG A 196 19.49 -10.05 -15.48
N PHE A 197 19.15 -9.06 -14.64
CA PHE A 197 19.66 -9.00 -13.28
C PHE A 197 19.25 -10.23 -12.46
N SER A 198 18.00 -10.65 -12.58
CA SER A 198 17.45 -11.84 -11.92
C SER A 198 18.27 -13.09 -12.25
N VAL A 199 18.46 -13.38 -13.55
CA VAL A 199 19.23 -14.54 -14.01
C VAL A 199 20.69 -14.44 -13.56
N SER A 200 21.34 -13.28 -13.75
CA SER A 200 22.75 -13.10 -13.41
C SER A 200 23.00 -13.29 -11.91
N TYR A 201 22.13 -12.72 -11.07
CA TYR A 201 22.31 -12.81 -9.63
C TYR A 201 22.00 -14.21 -9.10
N CYS A 202 20.99 -14.89 -9.66
CA CYS A 202 20.69 -16.29 -9.36
C CYS A 202 21.89 -17.19 -9.70
N LYS A 203 22.49 -17.00 -10.89
CA LYS A 203 23.71 -17.74 -11.28
C LYS A 203 24.87 -17.47 -10.32
N ALA A 204 25.11 -16.23 -9.95
CA ALA A 204 26.16 -15.90 -9.00
C ALA A 204 26.00 -16.64 -7.67
N ILE A 205 24.79 -16.65 -7.10
CA ILE A 205 24.49 -17.38 -5.86
C ILE A 205 24.75 -18.88 -6.03
N LYS A 206 24.45 -19.46 -7.19
CA LYS A 206 24.54 -20.91 -7.43
C LYS A 206 25.93 -21.39 -7.85
N GLU A 207 26.65 -20.59 -8.60
CA GLU A 207 27.85 -21.02 -9.32
C GLU A 207 29.15 -20.48 -8.69
N ILE A 208 29.07 -19.41 -7.86
CA ILE A 208 30.27 -18.81 -7.25
C ILE A 208 30.37 -19.26 -5.78
N PRO A 209 31.34 -20.11 -5.42
CA PRO A 209 31.57 -20.52 -4.03
C PRO A 209 31.82 -19.32 -3.12
N GLY A 210 31.16 -19.29 -1.96
CA GLY A 210 31.29 -18.21 -0.98
C GLY A 210 30.59 -16.89 -1.36
N PHE A 211 29.78 -16.87 -2.44
CA PHE A 211 29.08 -15.66 -2.85
C PHE A 211 28.05 -15.19 -1.80
N THR A 212 27.32 -16.12 -1.22
CA THR A 212 26.30 -15.83 -0.19
C THR A 212 26.96 -15.28 1.08
N GLU A 213 28.07 -15.84 1.49
CA GLU A 213 28.84 -15.49 2.69
C GLU A 213 29.77 -14.29 2.49
N ASN A 214 29.81 -13.74 1.25
CA ASN A 214 30.74 -12.69 0.82
C ASN A 214 32.22 -13.04 1.04
N THR A 215 32.59 -14.32 0.86
CA THR A 215 33.95 -14.85 1.03
C THR A 215 34.63 -15.22 -0.31
N TYR A 216 33.95 -14.98 -1.43
CA TYR A 216 34.46 -15.29 -2.78
C TYR A 216 35.64 -14.39 -3.19
N ASP A 217 36.53 -14.93 -4.00
CA ASP A 217 37.69 -14.19 -4.53
C ASP A 217 37.26 -13.29 -5.72
N LYS A 218 37.02 -12.02 -5.41
CA LYS A 218 36.60 -11.00 -6.40
C LYS A 218 37.64 -10.79 -7.48
N ASP A 219 38.92 -10.78 -7.10
CA ASP A 219 40.03 -10.44 -8.00
C ASP A 219 40.27 -11.60 -9.00
N ALA A 220 40.19 -12.84 -8.51
CA ALA A 220 40.25 -14.01 -9.38
C ALA A 220 39.12 -13.98 -10.44
N ILE A 221 37.87 -13.74 -10.02
CA ILE A 221 36.71 -13.69 -10.91
C ILE A 221 36.88 -12.57 -11.95
N PHE A 222 37.21 -11.35 -11.54
CA PHE A 222 37.42 -10.23 -12.45
C PHE A 222 38.59 -10.49 -13.41
N SER A 223 39.67 -11.13 -12.95
CA SER A 223 40.81 -11.51 -13.79
C SER A 223 40.40 -12.49 -14.89
N GLU A 224 39.53 -13.45 -14.62
CA GLU A 224 39.01 -14.36 -15.62
C GLU A 224 38.11 -13.67 -16.65
N ILE A 225 37.24 -12.71 -16.19
CA ILE A 225 36.37 -11.95 -17.09
C ILE A 225 37.17 -11.06 -18.05
N ILE A 226 38.23 -10.39 -17.53
CA ILE A 226 39.05 -9.45 -18.32
C ILE A 226 39.95 -10.16 -19.32
N LYS A 227 40.38 -11.39 -19.02
CA LYS A 227 41.29 -12.16 -19.89
C LYS A 227 40.60 -12.83 -21.10
N LYS A 228 39.27 -12.82 -21.14
CA LYS A 228 38.46 -13.32 -22.24
C LYS A 228 38.07 -12.21 -23.21
#